data_51b6eab069fdd5a1662b9937467eaeb3
#
_entry.id   51b6eab069fdd5a1662b9937467eaeb3
#
_cell.length_a   1.000
_cell.length_b   1.000
_cell.length_c   1.000
_cell.angle_alpha   90.00
_cell.angle_beta   90.00
_cell.angle_gamma   90.00
#
_symmetry.space_group_name_H-M   'P 1'
#
loop_
_entity.id
_entity.type
_entity.pdbx_description
1 polymer ?
#
loop_
_entity_poly.entity_id
_entity_poly.type
_entity_poly.pdbx_seq_one_letter_code
_entity_poly.pdbx_strand_id
1 'polypeptide(L)'
;MKKALVFWFMFWGLLALAYGQNEFEKNVYVTASGDSLNYRLLRPEIEKEGEKYPLVLFLHGAGERGSDNEKQLFHGSQMWLNPLNRENYPAFVLFPQCPESGYWAYTERPSSFEPNQMPFDVPISPIFTILKELLDSYLSMPQVDKQRVYVIGLSMGAMGTYDLVIRYPEVF
;
A
#
# COMPACT_ATOMS: atom_id res chain seq x y z
N MET A 1 26.68 27.78 -20.40
CA MET A 1 26.02 26.62 -21.00
C MET A 1 25.79 25.41 -20.05
N LYS A 2 26.41 25.34 -18.86
CA LYS A 2 26.24 24.18 -17.93
C LYS A 2 24.93 24.20 -17.10
N LYS A 3 24.25 25.33 -16.95
CA LYS A 3 23.02 25.45 -16.11
C LYS A 3 21.74 24.96 -16.82
N ALA A 4 21.70 24.92 -18.14
CA ALA A 4 20.53 24.47 -18.90
C ALA A 4 20.37 22.93 -18.88
N LEU A 5 21.46 22.17 -18.80
CA LEU A 5 21.41 20.70 -18.75
C LEU A 5 20.79 20.15 -17.46
N VAL A 6 21.04 20.80 -16.31
CA VAL A 6 20.50 20.36 -15.00
C VAL A 6 18.99 20.52 -14.93
N PHE A 7 18.45 21.59 -15.54
CA PHE A 7 17.00 21.81 -15.60
C PHE A 7 16.28 20.78 -16.50
N TRP A 8 16.90 20.33 -17.57
CA TRP A 8 16.36 19.29 -18.46
C TRP A 8 16.26 17.93 -17.77
N PHE A 9 17.28 17.53 -17.01
CA PHE A 9 17.23 16.26 -16.26
C PHE A 9 16.20 16.25 -15.14
N MET A 10 16.01 17.37 -14.41
CA MET A 10 14.94 17.49 -13.41
C MET A 10 13.54 17.43 -14.02
N PHE A 11 13.34 18.03 -15.18
CA PHE A 11 12.04 18.04 -15.86
C PHE A 11 11.66 16.65 -16.40
N TRP A 12 12.61 15.90 -16.93
CA TRP A 12 12.39 14.52 -17.37
C TRP A 12 12.12 13.56 -16.19
N GLY A 13 12.80 13.74 -15.07
CA GLY A 13 12.58 12.97 -13.86
C GLY A 13 11.17 13.18 -13.29
N LEU A 14 10.67 14.42 -13.29
CA LEU A 14 9.31 14.76 -12.85
C LEU A 14 8.23 14.21 -13.81
N LEU A 15 8.46 14.24 -15.12
CA LEU A 15 7.55 13.66 -16.10
C LEU A 15 7.50 12.13 -16.01
N ALA A 16 8.61 11.46 -15.79
CA ALA A 16 8.65 10.00 -15.62
C ALA A 16 7.92 9.56 -14.34
N LEU A 17 8.08 10.32 -13.24
CA LEU A 17 7.33 10.08 -11.99
C LEU A 17 5.82 10.29 -12.18
N ALA A 18 5.41 11.33 -12.89
CA ALA A 18 4.00 11.61 -13.15
C ALA A 18 3.36 10.56 -14.08
N TYR A 19 4.10 10.03 -15.06
CA TYR A 19 3.59 9.02 -15.99
C TYR A 19 3.38 7.68 -15.28
N GLY A 20 4.32 7.25 -14.42
CA GLY A 20 4.20 6.00 -13.68
C GLY A 20 3.08 6.00 -12.63
N GLN A 21 2.75 7.15 -12.04
CA GLN A 21 1.66 7.24 -11.07
C GLN A 21 0.27 7.04 -11.70
N ASN A 22 0.11 7.31 -12.99
CA ASN A 22 -1.15 7.11 -13.71
C ASN A 22 -1.49 5.62 -13.94
N GLU A 23 -0.52 4.70 -13.83
CA GLU A 23 -0.77 3.27 -13.94
C GLU A 23 -1.43 2.69 -12.68
N PHE A 24 -1.27 3.37 -11.53
CA PHE A 24 -1.99 3.03 -10.33
C PHE A 24 -3.39 3.66 -10.35
N GLU A 25 -4.41 2.84 -10.47
CA GLU A 25 -5.81 3.28 -10.42
C GLU A 25 -6.11 3.97 -9.08
N LYS A 26 -6.80 5.11 -9.13
CA LYS A 26 -7.20 5.88 -7.95
C LYS A 26 -8.56 5.42 -7.47
N ASN A 27 -8.61 4.83 -6.29
CA ASN A 27 -9.81 4.20 -5.74
C ASN A 27 -10.09 4.67 -4.31
N VAL A 28 -11.33 4.45 -3.86
CA VAL A 28 -11.77 4.64 -2.48
C VAL A 28 -12.54 3.39 -2.06
N TYR A 29 -12.14 2.75 -0.99
CA TYR A 29 -12.91 1.72 -0.33
C TYR A 29 -13.89 2.38 0.64
N VAL A 30 -15.16 1.94 0.65
CA VAL A 30 -16.19 2.44 1.57
C VAL A 30 -16.79 1.24 2.29
N THR A 31 -16.77 1.28 3.62
CA THR A 31 -17.37 0.25 4.47
C THR A 31 -18.89 0.36 4.48
N ALA A 32 -19.57 -0.66 5.01
CA ALA A 32 -21.01 -0.64 5.20
C ALA A 32 -21.46 0.46 6.19
N SER A 33 -20.59 0.90 7.13
CA SER A 33 -20.84 2.02 8.06
C SER A 33 -20.62 3.41 7.43
N GLY A 34 -20.08 3.47 6.21
CA GLY A 34 -19.80 4.73 5.51
C GLY A 34 -18.38 5.29 5.74
N ASP A 35 -17.55 4.59 6.52
CA ASP A 35 -16.14 4.93 6.66
C ASP A 35 -15.39 4.65 5.36
N SER A 36 -14.31 5.39 5.09
CA SER A 36 -13.60 5.26 3.81
C SER A 36 -12.09 5.22 3.95
N LEU A 37 -11.46 4.55 2.98
CA LEU A 37 -10.00 4.46 2.86
C LEU A 37 -9.61 4.70 1.41
N ASN A 38 -8.82 5.73 1.16
CA ASN A 38 -8.20 5.95 -0.14
C ASN A 38 -7.15 4.88 -0.40
N TYR A 39 -7.09 4.40 -1.63
CA TYR A 39 -6.03 3.49 -2.05
C TYR A 39 -5.72 3.59 -3.53
N ARG A 40 -4.52 3.17 -3.89
CA ARG A 40 -4.09 2.99 -5.27
C ARG A 40 -3.97 1.51 -5.58
N LEU A 41 -4.41 1.12 -6.75
CA LEU A 41 -4.35 -0.26 -7.24
C LEU A 41 -3.50 -0.32 -8.49
N LEU A 42 -2.51 -1.19 -8.50
CA LEU A 42 -1.86 -1.65 -9.73
C LEU A 42 -2.36 -3.07 -10.03
N ARG A 43 -2.85 -3.26 -11.27
CA ARG A 43 -3.26 -4.58 -11.75
C ARG A 43 -2.14 -5.28 -12.51
N PRO A 44 -2.17 -6.61 -12.64
CA PRO A 44 -1.40 -7.29 -13.68
C PRO A 44 -1.61 -6.59 -15.02
N GLU A 45 -0.55 -6.43 -15.81
CA GLU A 45 -0.64 -5.76 -17.13
C GLU A 45 -1.56 -6.54 -18.09
N ILE A 46 -1.55 -7.85 -17.97
CA ILE A 46 -2.43 -8.77 -18.72
C ILE A 46 -3.06 -9.72 -17.73
N GLU A 47 -4.37 -9.61 -17.55
CA GLU A 47 -5.15 -10.57 -16.80
C GLU A 47 -5.66 -11.65 -17.75
N LYS A 48 -5.15 -12.88 -17.60
CA LYS A 48 -5.56 -14.02 -18.43
C LYS A 48 -6.72 -14.76 -17.76
N GLU A 49 -7.67 -15.18 -18.56
CA GLU A 49 -8.84 -15.95 -18.08
C GLU A 49 -8.41 -17.24 -17.38
N GLY A 50 -8.93 -17.46 -16.17
CA GLY A 50 -8.61 -18.63 -15.36
C GLY A 50 -7.29 -18.56 -14.57
N GLU A 51 -6.43 -17.59 -14.84
CA GLU A 51 -5.21 -17.39 -14.03
C GLU A 51 -5.51 -16.66 -12.72
N LYS A 52 -4.71 -16.97 -11.70
CA LYS A 52 -4.75 -16.29 -10.40
C LYS A 52 -3.43 -15.62 -10.12
N TYR A 53 -3.52 -14.41 -9.59
CA TYR A 53 -2.38 -13.54 -9.35
C TYR A 53 -2.17 -13.30 -7.85
N PRO A 54 -0.91 -13.16 -7.42
CA PRO A 54 -0.59 -12.73 -6.06
C PRO A 54 -1.28 -11.41 -5.71
N LEU A 55 -1.55 -11.24 -4.42
CA LEU A 55 -1.98 -9.97 -3.83
C LEU A 55 -0.86 -9.41 -2.96
N VAL A 56 -0.48 -8.17 -3.21
CA VAL A 56 0.52 -7.46 -2.44
C VAL A 56 -0.11 -6.23 -1.79
N LEU A 57 0.05 -6.09 -0.50
CA LEU A 57 -0.33 -4.92 0.27
C LEU A 57 0.93 -4.15 0.67
N PHE A 58 1.03 -2.87 0.26
CA PHE A 58 2.14 -2.00 0.62
C PHE A 58 1.68 -0.90 1.58
N LEU A 59 2.20 -0.90 2.80
CA LEU A 59 1.90 0.07 3.84
C LEU A 59 3.00 1.12 3.92
N HIS A 60 2.64 2.37 3.65
CA HIS A 60 3.55 3.51 3.66
C HIS A 60 3.96 3.98 5.06
N GLY A 61 4.96 4.83 5.14
CA GLY A 61 5.45 5.46 6.37
C GLY A 61 4.56 6.62 6.86
N ALA A 62 4.92 7.21 8.00
CA ALA A 62 4.15 8.29 8.61
C ALA A 62 4.12 9.59 7.77
N GLY A 63 5.13 9.80 6.92
CA GLY A 63 5.24 10.99 6.06
C GLY A 63 4.23 11.03 4.92
N GLU A 64 3.73 9.87 4.49
CA GLU A 64 2.84 9.72 3.35
C GLU A 64 1.35 9.71 3.75
N ARG A 65 1.05 9.91 5.04
CA ARG A 65 -0.34 10.08 5.53
C ARG A 65 -1.02 11.27 4.85
N GLY A 66 -2.32 11.18 4.70
CA GLY A 66 -3.11 12.25 4.09
C GLY A 66 -4.42 11.77 3.51
N SER A 67 -5.00 12.60 2.62
CA SER A 67 -6.25 12.32 1.91
C SER A 67 -6.16 12.63 0.41
N ASP A 68 -4.97 12.94 -0.10
CA ASP A 68 -4.75 13.26 -1.51
C ASP A 68 -4.81 12.05 -2.44
N ASN A 69 -4.66 10.86 -1.86
CA ASN A 69 -4.55 9.60 -2.60
C ASN A 69 -3.38 9.60 -3.61
N GLU A 70 -2.25 10.22 -3.22
CA GLU A 70 -1.04 10.41 -4.04
C GLU A 70 0.24 10.06 -3.27
N LYS A 71 0.40 10.59 -2.05
CA LYS A 71 1.64 10.48 -1.27
C LYS A 71 2.06 9.05 -0.97
N GLN A 72 1.12 8.12 -0.80
CA GLN A 72 1.41 6.71 -0.54
C GLN A 72 2.24 6.04 -1.64
N LEU A 73 2.28 6.62 -2.85
CA LEU A 73 3.08 6.13 -3.96
C LEU A 73 4.53 6.65 -3.96
N PHE A 74 4.86 7.57 -3.05
CA PHE A 74 6.18 8.22 -3.06
C PHE A 74 7.33 7.22 -2.88
N HIS A 75 7.13 6.24 -2.00
CA HIS A 75 8.08 5.16 -1.78
C HIS A 75 7.55 3.81 -2.25
N GLY A 76 8.41 3.02 -2.89
CA GLY A 76 8.13 1.63 -3.25
C GLY A 76 7.33 1.45 -4.56
N SER A 77 6.59 2.44 -5.06
CA SER A 77 5.77 2.30 -6.27
C SER A 77 6.59 1.99 -7.52
N GLN A 78 7.77 2.59 -7.67
CA GLN A 78 8.60 2.47 -8.86
C GLN A 78 9.09 1.04 -9.13
N MET A 79 9.29 0.23 -8.08
CA MET A 79 9.68 -1.17 -8.27
C MET A 79 8.61 -1.98 -9.01
N TRP A 80 7.34 -1.64 -8.78
CA TRP A 80 6.20 -2.32 -9.41
C TRP A 80 5.94 -1.86 -10.84
N LEU A 81 6.40 -0.65 -11.19
CA LEU A 81 6.28 -0.08 -12.53
C LEU A 81 7.44 -0.48 -13.45
N ASN A 82 8.48 -1.11 -12.92
CA ASN A 82 9.56 -1.62 -13.73
C ASN A 82 9.04 -2.69 -14.71
N PRO A 83 9.22 -2.54 -16.03
CA PRO A 83 8.67 -3.46 -17.03
C PRO A 83 9.06 -4.92 -16.80
N LEU A 84 10.31 -5.19 -16.40
CA LEU A 84 10.77 -6.55 -16.11
C LEU A 84 10.07 -7.14 -14.89
N ASN A 85 9.78 -6.31 -13.85
CA ASN A 85 9.06 -6.78 -12.68
C ASN A 85 7.59 -7.03 -13.01
N ARG A 86 6.96 -6.17 -13.81
CA ARG A 86 5.57 -6.36 -14.28
C ARG A 86 5.40 -7.64 -15.10
N GLU A 87 6.37 -7.93 -15.97
CA GLU A 87 6.38 -9.13 -16.81
C GLU A 87 6.60 -10.39 -15.97
N ASN A 88 7.62 -10.38 -15.08
CA ASN A 88 8.04 -11.59 -14.36
C ASN A 88 7.24 -11.86 -13.08
N TYR A 89 6.64 -10.82 -12.49
CA TYR A 89 5.93 -10.89 -11.20
C TYR A 89 4.57 -10.16 -11.27
N PRO A 90 3.68 -10.55 -12.21
CA PRO A 90 2.37 -9.94 -12.30
C PRO A 90 1.57 -10.16 -11.01
N ALA A 91 1.04 -9.08 -10.43
CA ALA A 91 0.33 -9.11 -9.16
C ALA A 91 -0.71 -7.98 -9.08
N PHE A 92 -1.72 -8.15 -8.23
CA PHE A 92 -2.49 -7.04 -7.71
C PHE A 92 -1.70 -6.38 -6.58
N VAL A 93 -1.46 -5.08 -6.68
CA VAL A 93 -0.69 -4.33 -5.67
C VAL A 93 -1.53 -3.19 -5.13
N LEU A 94 -1.78 -3.22 -3.82
CA LEU A 94 -2.57 -2.22 -3.11
C LEU A 94 -1.65 -1.28 -2.33
N PHE A 95 -1.85 0.02 -2.55
CA PHE A 95 -1.22 1.10 -1.78
C PHE A 95 -2.32 1.92 -1.09
N PRO A 96 -2.83 1.49 0.07
CA PRO A 96 -3.77 2.30 0.84
C PRO A 96 -3.07 3.54 1.42
N GLN A 97 -3.84 4.61 1.64
CA GLN A 97 -3.36 5.82 2.29
C GLN A 97 -3.99 5.97 3.68
N CYS A 98 -3.18 5.86 4.72
CA CYS A 98 -3.59 6.15 6.08
C CYS A 98 -3.90 7.65 6.21
N PRO A 99 -5.03 8.06 6.79
CA PRO A 99 -5.34 9.46 7.02
C PRO A 99 -4.35 10.09 7.99
N GLU A 100 -4.24 11.41 7.98
CA GLU A 100 -3.28 12.15 8.79
C GLU A 100 -3.51 11.93 10.30
N SER A 101 -4.76 11.75 10.71
CA SER A 101 -5.16 11.43 12.09
C SER A 101 -4.99 9.96 12.47
N GLY A 102 -4.64 9.08 11.51
CA GLY A 102 -4.55 7.63 11.73
C GLY A 102 -3.12 7.12 11.92
N TYR A 103 -3.06 5.84 12.32
CA TYR A 103 -1.83 5.07 12.42
C TYR A 103 -2.13 3.60 12.11
N TRP A 104 -1.22 2.89 11.39
CA TRP A 104 -1.53 1.52 10.94
C TRP A 104 -1.75 0.54 12.10
N ALA A 105 -0.81 0.48 13.03
CA ALA A 105 -0.81 -0.54 14.09
C ALA A 105 -1.49 -0.09 15.39
N TYR A 106 -1.50 1.24 15.67
CA TYR A 106 -1.97 1.81 16.95
C TYR A 106 -2.83 3.02 16.69
N THR A 107 -3.78 3.30 17.58
CA THR A 107 -4.60 4.51 17.54
C THR A 107 -3.77 5.78 17.73
N GLU A 108 -2.65 5.67 18.45
CA GLU A 108 -1.72 6.76 18.69
C GLU A 108 -0.28 6.31 18.40
N ARG A 109 0.56 7.29 18.03
CA ARG A 109 1.99 7.02 17.87
C ARG A 109 2.60 6.70 19.22
N PRO A 110 3.34 5.58 19.39
CA PRO A 110 4.04 5.28 20.62
C PRO A 110 4.97 6.43 21.02
N SER A 111 4.96 6.83 22.27
CA SER A 111 5.84 7.90 22.80
C SER A 111 7.30 7.45 22.90
N SER A 112 7.53 6.13 23.00
CA SER A 112 8.85 5.50 22.99
C SER A 112 8.80 4.15 22.32
N PHE A 113 9.98 3.64 21.92
CA PHE A 113 10.16 2.31 21.31
C PHE A 113 10.96 1.38 22.24
N GLU A 114 10.78 1.52 23.55
CA GLU A 114 11.43 0.65 24.52
C GLU A 114 10.95 -0.80 24.35
N PRO A 115 11.81 -1.79 24.57
CA PRO A 115 11.42 -3.20 24.61
C PRO A 115 10.24 -3.41 25.56
N ASN A 116 9.26 -4.19 25.15
CA ASN A 116 8.02 -4.50 25.89
C ASN A 116 6.99 -3.36 26.02
N GLN A 117 7.17 -2.23 25.31
CA GLN A 117 6.15 -1.17 25.24
C GLN A 117 5.28 -1.24 23.98
N MET A 118 5.44 -2.29 23.19
CA MET A 118 4.57 -2.59 22.04
C MET A 118 3.44 -3.51 22.52
N PRO A 119 2.29 -2.98 22.88
CA PRO A 119 1.18 -3.79 23.34
C PRO A 119 0.59 -4.55 22.14
N PHE A 120 0.72 -5.87 22.14
CA PHE A 120 0.11 -6.74 21.14
C PHE A 120 -1.37 -7.06 21.46
N ASP A 121 -1.84 -6.70 22.63
CA ASP A 121 -3.20 -6.92 23.14
C ASP A 121 -4.08 -5.68 23.09
N VAL A 122 -3.64 -4.62 22.41
CA VAL A 122 -4.45 -3.42 22.19
C VAL A 122 -5.56 -3.68 21.18
N PRO A 123 -6.68 -2.97 21.29
CA PRO A 123 -7.74 -2.98 20.28
C PRO A 123 -7.19 -2.61 18.90
N ILE A 124 -7.77 -3.22 17.87
CA ILE A 124 -7.47 -2.87 16.49
C ILE A 124 -7.84 -1.40 16.23
N SER A 125 -6.99 -0.66 15.53
CA SER A 125 -7.30 0.73 15.20
C SER A 125 -8.46 0.81 14.18
N PRO A 126 -9.29 1.87 14.20
CA PRO A 126 -10.38 2.01 13.23
C PRO A 126 -9.91 1.93 11.78
N ILE A 127 -8.78 2.58 11.45
CA ILE A 127 -8.23 2.54 10.09
C ILE A 127 -7.74 1.16 9.69
N PHE A 128 -7.25 0.39 10.66
CA PHE A 128 -6.79 -0.96 10.43
C PHE A 128 -7.96 -1.94 10.18
N THR A 129 -9.12 -1.69 10.81
CA THR A 129 -10.36 -2.42 10.52
C THR A 129 -10.78 -2.21 9.06
N ILE A 130 -10.79 -0.96 8.58
CA ILE A 130 -11.12 -0.64 7.19
C ILE A 130 -10.11 -1.25 6.22
N LEU A 131 -8.82 -1.22 6.58
CA LEU A 131 -7.75 -1.85 5.81
C LEU A 131 -7.98 -3.36 5.66
N LYS A 132 -8.40 -4.03 6.75
CA LYS A 132 -8.69 -5.48 6.71
C LYS A 132 -9.89 -5.79 5.82
N GLU A 133 -10.95 -4.98 5.89
CA GLU A 133 -12.12 -5.13 5.00
C GLU A 133 -11.73 -4.91 3.52
N LEU A 134 -10.88 -3.91 3.21
CA LEU A 134 -10.34 -3.72 1.88
C LEU A 134 -9.57 -4.97 1.42
N LEU A 135 -8.68 -5.50 2.26
CA LEU A 135 -7.91 -6.71 1.97
C LEU A 135 -8.83 -7.90 1.68
N ASP A 136 -9.86 -8.10 2.52
CA ASP A 136 -10.83 -9.20 2.37
C ASP A 136 -11.64 -9.08 1.07
N SER A 137 -11.95 -7.86 0.64
CA SER A 137 -12.65 -7.63 -0.62
C SER A 137 -11.83 -8.15 -1.81
N TYR A 138 -10.52 -7.93 -1.81
CA TYR A 138 -9.63 -8.47 -2.83
C TYR A 138 -9.43 -9.98 -2.70
N LEU A 139 -9.29 -10.49 -1.48
CA LEU A 139 -9.20 -11.93 -1.24
C LEU A 139 -10.46 -12.70 -1.70
N SER A 140 -11.60 -12.04 -1.82
CA SER A 140 -12.83 -12.64 -2.34
C SER A 140 -12.88 -12.72 -3.86
N MET A 141 -11.99 -12.02 -4.58
CA MET A 141 -11.95 -12.01 -6.03
C MET A 141 -11.45 -13.35 -6.59
N PRO A 142 -12.09 -13.91 -7.64
CA PRO A 142 -11.66 -15.18 -8.22
C PRO A 142 -10.26 -15.12 -8.87
N GLN A 143 -9.81 -13.93 -9.28
CA GLN A 143 -8.49 -13.71 -9.90
C GLN A 143 -7.35 -13.63 -8.88
N VAL A 144 -7.65 -13.54 -7.59
CA VAL A 144 -6.63 -13.45 -6.53
C VAL A 144 -6.27 -14.84 -6.03
N ASP A 145 -4.96 -15.11 -5.96
CA ASP A 145 -4.42 -16.31 -5.35
C ASP A 145 -4.25 -16.12 -3.83
N LYS A 146 -5.16 -16.71 -3.08
CA LYS A 146 -5.17 -16.62 -1.61
C LYS A 146 -3.97 -17.30 -0.93
N GLN A 147 -3.20 -18.10 -1.66
CA GLN A 147 -1.97 -18.74 -1.16
C GLN A 147 -0.71 -17.91 -1.42
N ARG A 148 -0.85 -16.79 -2.13
CA ARG A 148 0.24 -15.87 -2.45
C ARG A 148 -0.15 -14.44 -2.09
N VAL A 149 -0.29 -14.20 -0.79
CA VAL A 149 -0.62 -12.91 -0.21
C VAL A 149 0.60 -12.37 0.54
N TYR A 150 1.00 -11.17 0.21
CA TYR A 150 2.20 -10.54 0.75
C TYR A 150 1.89 -9.17 1.33
N VAL A 151 2.53 -8.84 2.43
CA VAL A 151 2.48 -7.50 3.01
C VAL A 151 3.88 -6.94 3.15
N ILE A 152 4.04 -5.69 2.74
CA ILE A 152 5.29 -4.93 2.80
C ILE A 152 5.01 -3.63 3.53
N GLY A 153 5.92 -3.21 4.41
CA GLY A 153 5.73 -1.97 5.13
C GLY A 153 7.02 -1.17 5.30
N LEU A 154 6.91 0.15 5.21
CA LEU A 154 8.00 1.09 5.46
C LEU A 154 7.74 1.86 6.77
N SER A 155 8.67 1.85 7.74
CA SER A 155 8.57 2.62 8.99
C SER A 155 7.24 2.35 9.73
N MET A 156 6.34 3.32 9.86
CA MET A 156 4.98 3.13 10.39
C MET A 156 4.26 1.94 9.71
N GLY A 157 4.45 1.77 8.40
CA GLY A 157 3.91 0.63 7.66
C GLY A 157 4.51 -0.71 8.07
N ALA A 158 5.77 -0.75 8.49
CA ALA A 158 6.37 -1.98 9.03
C ALA A 158 5.70 -2.41 10.34
N MET A 159 5.32 -1.47 11.21
CA MET A 159 4.54 -1.77 12.41
C MET A 159 3.17 -2.35 12.04
N GLY A 160 2.49 -1.75 11.05
CA GLY A 160 1.24 -2.29 10.51
C GLY A 160 1.40 -3.69 9.90
N THR A 161 2.51 -3.96 9.22
CA THR A 161 2.84 -5.28 8.68
C THR A 161 2.93 -6.32 9.80
N TYR A 162 3.68 -6.04 10.86
CA TYR A 162 3.77 -6.95 12.01
C TYR A 162 2.42 -7.17 12.68
N ASP A 163 1.65 -6.12 12.91
CA ASP A 163 0.33 -6.22 13.53
C ASP A 163 -0.65 -7.06 12.68
N LEU A 164 -0.64 -6.88 11.34
CA LEU A 164 -1.41 -7.71 10.41
C LEU A 164 -1.06 -9.19 10.50
N VAL A 165 0.22 -9.52 10.40
CA VAL A 165 0.67 -10.91 10.38
C VAL A 165 0.41 -11.60 11.72
N ILE A 166 0.52 -10.88 12.84
CA ILE A 166 0.24 -11.43 14.17
C ILE A 166 -1.27 -11.68 14.36
N ARG A 167 -2.13 -10.75 13.88
CA ARG A 167 -3.58 -10.86 14.04
C ARG A 167 -4.24 -11.84 13.06
N TYR A 168 -3.67 -11.96 11.87
CA TYR A 168 -4.26 -12.72 10.75
C TYR A 168 -3.22 -13.67 10.11
N PRO A 169 -2.61 -14.57 10.90
CA PRO A 169 -1.57 -15.47 10.39
C PRO A 169 -2.09 -16.46 9.33
N GLU A 170 -3.41 -16.63 9.24
CA GLU A 170 -4.04 -17.48 8.21
C GLU A 170 -4.10 -16.81 6.83
N VAL A 171 -3.79 -15.52 6.76
CA VAL A 171 -3.85 -14.74 5.50
C VAL A 171 -2.47 -14.65 4.83
N PHE A 172 -1.38 -14.61 5.63
CA PHE A 172 -0.02 -14.29 5.15
C PHE A 172 0.95 -15.45 5.30
#